data_22df505c5690d58ccf68cc1a5e87c8dd
#
_entry.id   22df505c5690d58ccf68cc1a5e87c8dd
#
_cell.length_a   1.000
_cell.length_b   1.000
_cell.length_c   1.000
_cell.angle_alpha   90.00
_cell.angle_beta   90.00
_cell.angle_gamma   90.00
#
_symmetry.space_group_name_H-M   'P 1'
#
loop_
_entity.id
_entity.type
_entity.pdbx_description
1 polymer ?
#
loop_
_entity_poly.entity_id
_entity_poly.type
_entity_poly.pdbx_seq_one_letter_code
_entity_poly.pdbx_strand_id
1 'polypeptide(L)'
;MNNKNVNERFISPLLQKDKADTPFVLETPQKTLEDLVLPEVTRQQIDSLLQKVKLHQVLYENFGLGKVDLSGGRTAINLYGPPGTGKSVTAEAIANALGKQMIRVNYAEIESKFVGETPKNIKEAFHFAKENDAVLFFDEADSILGKRLSN
;
A
#
# COMPACT_ATOMS: atom_id res chain seq x y z
N MET A 1 -32.97 4.14 44.39
CA MET A 1 -33.02 2.69 44.21
C MET A 1 -32.43 2.33 42.88
N ASN A 2 -31.40 1.58 42.90
CA ASN A 2 -30.43 1.34 41.86
C ASN A 2 -30.99 0.55 40.67
N ASN A 3 -31.09 1.23 39.54
CA ASN A 3 -31.20 0.55 38.26
C ASN A 3 -29.84 0.70 37.55
N LYS A 4 -28.87 -0.10 37.95
CA LYS A 4 -27.57 -0.20 37.31
C LYS A 4 -27.70 -1.17 36.13
N ASN A 5 -27.63 -0.59 34.95
CA ASN A 5 -27.02 -1.08 33.72
C ASN A 5 -26.72 -2.59 33.62
N VAL A 6 -27.63 -3.29 32.98
CA VAL A 6 -27.47 -4.69 32.55
C VAL A 6 -26.97 -4.79 31.11
N ASN A 7 -26.57 -3.69 30.47
CA ASN A 7 -26.22 -3.67 29.04
C ASN A 7 -24.73 -3.68 28.72
N GLU A 8 -23.83 -3.81 29.73
CA GLU A 8 -22.39 -3.84 29.43
C GLU A 8 -21.76 -5.24 29.34
N ARG A 9 -22.56 -6.30 29.44
CA ARG A 9 -22.05 -7.69 29.48
C ARG A 9 -22.24 -8.51 28.20
N PHE A 10 -22.77 -7.93 27.14
CA PHE A 10 -22.97 -8.62 25.87
C PHE A 10 -22.36 -7.92 24.66
N ILE A 11 -21.27 -7.18 24.86
CA ILE A 11 -20.38 -6.88 23.74
C ILE A 11 -19.57 -8.15 23.52
N SER A 12 -20.02 -8.86 22.53
CA SER A 12 -19.52 -10.15 22.11
C SER A 12 -17.99 -10.14 21.96
N PRO A 13 -17.28 -11.14 22.54
CA PRO A 13 -15.84 -11.36 22.30
C PRO A 13 -15.50 -11.66 20.82
N LEU A 14 -16.50 -11.73 19.96
CA LEU A 14 -16.37 -12.06 18.53
C LEU A 14 -15.97 -10.89 17.63
N LEU A 15 -15.83 -9.66 18.16
CA LEU A 15 -15.38 -8.50 17.39
C LEU A 15 -13.95 -8.05 17.71
N GLN A 16 -13.28 -8.69 18.65
CA GLN A 16 -11.82 -8.68 18.73
C GLN A 16 -11.28 -9.84 17.91
N LYS A 17 -11.46 -9.78 16.61
CA LYS A 17 -10.64 -10.56 15.69
C LYS A 17 -9.23 -10.03 15.87
N ASP A 18 -8.43 -10.84 16.52
CA ASP A 18 -7.05 -10.59 16.90
C ASP A 18 -6.30 -9.83 15.80
N LYS A 19 -5.85 -8.61 16.12
CA LYS A 19 -4.86 -7.85 15.35
C LYS A 19 -3.48 -8.52 15.40
N ALA A 20 -3.40 -9.80 15.66
CA ALA A 20 -2.22 -10.45 16.21
C ALA A 20 -1.52 -11.42 15.27
N ASP A 21 -1.79 -11.45 13.95
CA ASP A 21 -1.02 -12.39 13.09
C ASP A 21 -0.83 -11.95 11.64
N THR A 22 -0.88 -10.66 11.35
CA THR A 22 -0.46 -10.20 10.01
C THR A 22 1.02 -9.84 10.04
N PRO A 23 1.85 -10.39 9.16
CA PRO A 23 3.26 -10.03 9.07
C PRO A 23 3.47 -8.61 8.51
N PHE A 24 2.39 -7.88 8.24
CA PHE A 24 2.43 -6.57 7.62
C PHE A 24 2.35 -5.46 8.67
N VAL A 25 3.22 -4.47 8.53
CA VAL A 25 3.33 -3.32 9.42
C VAL A 25 2.96 -2.05 8.65
N LEU A 26 2.13 -1.21 9.27
CA LEU A 26 1.84 0.13 8.78
C LEU A 26 2.97 1.07 9.22
N GLU A 27 3.64 1.67 8.26
CA GLU A 27 4.69 2.66 8.46
C GLU A 27 4.14 4.06 8.17
N THR A 28 4.46 5.02 9.03
CA THR A 28 4.17 6.44 8.75
C THR A 28 5.34 7.01 7.95
N PRO A 29 5.12 7.46 6.70
CA PRO A 29 6.19 8.04 5.89
C PRO A 29 6.79 9.27 6.54
N GLN A 30 8.12 9.35 6.57
CA GLN A 30 8.87 10.48 7.13
C GLN A 30 9.53 11.33 6.04
N LYS A 31 9.77 10.73 4.86
CA LYS A 31 10.42 11.41 3.75
C LYS A 31 9.40 12.17 2.90
N THR A 32 9.82 13.35 2.43
CA THR A 32 9.06 14.17 1.51
C THR A 32 9.73 14.21 0.14
N LEU A 33 9.03 14.70 -0.88
CA LEU A 33 9.61 14.86 -2.21
C LEU A 33 10.73 15.92 -2.23
N GLU A 34 10.72 16.85 -1.30
CA GLU A 34 11.75 17.88 -1.11
C GLU A 34 13.06 17.32 -0.56
N ASP A 35 12.99 16.19 0.16
CA ASP A 35 14.18 15.48 0.66
C ASP A 35 14.95 14.75 -0.45
N LEU A 36 14.39 14.64 -1.65
CA LEU A 36 14.94 13.88 -2.75
C LEU A 36 15.62 14.77 -3.78
N VAL A 37 16.79 14.34 -4.22
CA VAL A 37 17.46 14.92 -5.40
C VAL A 37 17.06 14.09 -6.61
N LEU A 38 16.08 14.57 -7.38
CA LEU A 38 15.55 13.90 -8.55
C LEU A 38 15.84 14.73 -9.81
N PRO A 39 16.09 14.07 -10.96
CA PRO A 39 16.08 14.74 -12.23
C PRO A 39 14.74 15.44 -12.47
N GLU A 40 14.76 16.61 -13.10
CA GLU A 40 13.55 17.41 -13.34
C GLU A 40 12.43 16.62 -14.06
N VAL A 41 12.80 15.83 -15.05
CA VAL A 41 11.84 14.98 -15.77
C VAL A 41 11.17 13.97 -14.83
N THR A 42 11.92 13.35 -13.93
CA THR A 42 11.40 12.40 -12.95
C THR A 42 10.47 13.10 -11.98
N ARG A 43 10.82 14.30 -11.52
CA ARG A 43 9.96 15.09 -10.63
C ARG A 43 8.63 15.42 -11.28
N GLN A 44 8.65 15.87 -12.53
CA GLN A 44 7.44 16.18 -13.30
C GLN A 44 6.56 14.94 -13.51
N GLN A 45 7.17 13.78 -13.73
CA GLN A 45 6.44 12.51 -13.85
C GLN A 45 5.74 12.15 -12.53
N ILE A 46 6.40 12.32 -11.40
CA ILE A 46 5.82 12.07 -10.07
C ILE A 46 4.68 13.06 -9.80
N ASP A 47 4.87 14.35 -10.08
CA ASP A 47 3.84 15.37 -9.88
C ASP A 47 2.59 15.08 -10.73
N SER A 48 2.76 14.71 -11.99
CA SER A 48 1.68 14.32 -12.89
C SER A 48 0.94 13.08 -12.38
N LEU A 49 1.68 12.11 -11.85
CA LEU A 49 1.12 10.89 -11.27
C LEU A 49 0.29 11.19 -10.03
N LEU A 50 0.82 12.03 -9.12
CA LEU A 50 0.10 12.42 -7.90
C LEU A 50 -1.21 13.15 -8.22
N GLN A 51 -1.19 14.03 -9.23
CA GLN A 51 -2.40 14.70 -9.71
C GLN A 51 -3.42 13.70 -10.24
N LYS A 52 -2.99 12.72 -11.02
CA LYS A 52 -3.86 11.64 -11.52
C LYS A 52 -4.49 10.83 -10.39
N VAL A 53 -3.71 10.43 -9.41
CA VAL A 53 -4.21 9.64 -8.26
C VAL A 53 -5.23 10.45 -7.47
N LYS A 54 -4.95 11.70 -7.19
CA LYS A 54 -5.89 12.59 -6.47
C LYS A 54 -7.18 12.85 -7.25
N LEU A 55 -7.07 13.10 -8.55
CA LEU A 55 -8.24 13.28 -9.41
C LEU A 55 -9.10 12.02 -9.47
N HIS A 56 -8.45 10.87 -9.59
CA HIS A 56 -9.13 9.58 -9.61
C HIS A 56 -9.91 9.33 -8.32
N GLN A 57 -9.32 9.62 -7.17
CA GLN A 57 -9.98 9.52 -5.88
C GLN A 57 -11.23 10.42 -5.81
N VAL A 58 -11.12 11.68 -6.24
CA VAL A 58 -12.24 12.62 -6.29
C VAL A 58 -13.38 12.10 -7.20
N LEU A 59 -13.05 11.56 -8.37
CA LEU A 59 -14.03 10.99 -9.29
C LEU A 59 -14.72 9.76 -8.70
N TYR A 60 -14.01 8.92 -7.98
CA TYR A 60 -14.59 7.76 -7.32
C TYR A 60 -15.51 8.12 -6.17
N GLU A 61 -15.09 9.04 -5.31
CA GLU A 61 -15.83 9.42 -4.12
C GLU A 61 -17.02 10.35 -4.43
N ASN A 62 -16.81 11.38 -5.26
CA ASN A 62 -17.78 12.44 -5.46
C ASN A 62 -18.69 12.21 -6.66
N PHE A 63 -18.24 11.51 -7.69
CA PHE A 63 -19.01 11.28 -8.92
C PHE A 63 -19.53 9.85 -9.09
N GLY A 64 -19.37 9.00 -8.08
CA GLY A 64 -19.95 7.67 -8.03
C GLY A 64 -19.37 6.68 -9.05
N LEU A 65 -18.19 6.96 -9.63
CA LEU A 65 -17.52 6.05 -10.57
C LEU A 65 -17.20 4.69 -9.94
N GLY A 66 -17.04 4.62 -8.63
CA GLY A 66 -16.86 3.37 -7.90
C GLY A 66 -18.01 2.37 -8.06
N LYS A 67 -19.18 2.82 -8.51
CA LYS A 67 -20.31 1.94 -8.83
C LYS A 67 -20.20 1.30 -10.20
N VAL A 68 -19.41 1.88 -11.09
CA VAL A 68 -19.26 1.45 -12.50
C VAL A 68 -17.94 0.72 -12.71
N ASP A 69 -16.87 1.15 -12.04
CA ASP A 69 -15.55 0.55 -12.14
C ASP A 69 -15.28 -0.39 -10.96
N LEU A 70 -15.40 -1.68 -11.22
CA LEU A 70 -15.13 -2.74 -10.25
C LEU A 70 -13.64 -2.92 -9.91
N SER A 71 -12.72 -2.27 -10.65
CA SER A 71 -11.28 -2.33 -10.37
C SER A 71 -10.90 -1.61 -9.09
N GLY A 72 -11.79 -0.79 -8.54
CA GLY A 72 -11.64 -0.11 -7.27
C GLY A 72 -10.62 1.03 -7.29
N GLY A 73 -10.38 1.62 -8.47
CA GLY A 73 -9.53 2.80 -8.60
C GLY A 73 -8.06 2.58 -8.25
N ARG A 74 -7.57 1.36 -8.36
CA ARG A 74 -6.18 1.03 -8.03
C ARG A 74 -5.23 1.63 -9.04
N THR A 75 -4.19 2.30 -8.53
CA THR A 75 -3.09 2.82 -9.35
C THR A 75 -1.83 2.01 -9.02
N ALA A 76 -1.18 1.49 -10.04
CA ALA A 76 0.12 0.84 -9.92
C ALA A 76 1.21 1.74 -10.48
N ILE A 77 2.29 1.89 -9.73
CA ILE A 77 3.46 2.68 -10.09
C ILE A 77 4.67 1.76 -10.10
N ASN A 78 5.43 1.78 -11.16
CA ASN A 78 6.68 1.04 -11.25
C ASN A 78 7.86 2.02 -11.12
N LEU A 79 8.64 1.86 -10.04
CA LEU A 79 9.90 2.57 -9.83
C LEU A 79 11.04 1.65 -10.28
N TYR A 80 11.71 2.00 -11.34
CA TYR A 80 12.82 1.23 -11.89
C TYR A 80 14.13 2.03 -11.90
N GLY A 81 15.24 1.34 -11.79
CA GLY A 81 16.57 1.91 -11.80
C GLY A 81 17.57 0.99 -11.10
N PRO A 82 18.88 1.31 -11.20
CA PRO A 82 19.91 0.54 -10.51
C PRO A 82 19.72 0.50 -9.00
N PRO A 83 20.28 -0.50 -8.29
CA PRO A 83 20.31 -0.50 -6.84
C PRO A 83 20.95 0.78 -6.28
N GLY A 84 20.41 1.28 -5.15
CA GLY A 84 20.94 2.48 -4.51
C GLY A 84 20.54 3.82 -5.13
N THR A 85 19.59 3.83 -6.09
CA THR A 85 19.09 5.08 -6.72
C THR A 85 17.95 5.76 -5.96
N GLY A 86 17.61 5.29 -4.77
CA GLY A 86 16.59 5.92 -3.92
C GLY A 86 15.13 5.52 -4.26
N LYS A 87 14.90 4.38 -4.88
CA LYS A 87 13.55 3.87 -5.19
C LYS A 87 12.66 3.76 -3.95
N SER A 88 13.18 3.18 -2.88
CA SER A 88 12.43 3.02 -1.61
C SER A 88 12.10 4.35 -0.96
N VAL A 89 13.03 5.29 -0.96
CA VAL A 89 12.83 6.64 -0.42
C VAL A 89 11.83 7.41 -1.27
N THR A 90 11.86 7.23 -2.59
CA THR A 90 10.89 7.81 -3.50
C THR A 90 9.49 7.26 -3.27
N ALA A 91 9.35 5.95 -3.06
CA ALA A 91 8.06 5.33 -2.72
C ALA A 91 7.49 5.88 -1.41
N GLU A 92 8.34 6.06 -0.40
CA GLU A 92 7.96 6.67 0.88
C GLU A 92 7.50 8.12 0.71
N ALA A 93 8.23 8.92 -0.08
CA ALA A 93 7.87 10.31 -0.34
C ALA A 93 6.56 10.44 -1.13
N ILE A 94 6.27 9.53 -2.05
CA ILE A 94 5.00 9.45 -2.76
C ILE A 94 3.86 9.14 -1.79
N ALA A 95 4.03 8.16 -0.90
CA ALA A 95 3.03 7.82 0.12
C ALA A 95 2.75 9.03 1.04
N ASN A 96 3.80 9.75 1.45
CA ASN A 96 3.67 10.98 2.22
C ASN A 96 2.87 12.06 1.47
N ALA A 97 3.19 12.30 0.21
CA ALA A 97 2.48 13.28 -0.63
C ALA A 97 1.00 12.93 -0.85
N LEU A 98 0.64 11.64 -0.79
CA LEU A 98 -0.74 11.16 -0.82
C LEU A 98 -1.43 11.24 0.56
N GLY A 99 -0.71 11.56 1.63
CA GLY A 99 -1.24 11.58 2.98
C GLY A 99 -1.60 10.20 3.52
N LYS A 100 -0.92 9.15 3.03
CA LYS A 100 -1.22 7.76 3.37
C LYS A 100 -0.09 7.09 4.12
N GLN A 101 -0.43 6.13 4.97
CA GLN A 101 0.55 5.19 5.51
C GLN A 101 1.05 4.25 4.41
N MET A 102 2.18 3.62 4.65
CA MET A 102 2.81 2.70 3.72
C MET A 102 3.02 1.32 4.36
N ILE A 103 2.86 0.30 3.57
CA ILE A 103 3.23 -1.07 3.90
C ILE A 103 4.37 -1.45 2.98
N ARG A 104 5.51 -1.79 3.56
CA ARG A 104 6.68 -2.26 2.83
C ARG A 104 6.73 -3.77 2.86
N VAL A 105 6.79 -4.37 1.71
CA VAL A 105 6.88 -5.82 1.54
C VAL A 105 8.13 -6.14 0.74
N ASN A 106 9.05 -6.90 1.34
CA ASN A 106 10.19 -7.42 0.61
C ASN A 106 9.75 -8.68 -0.15
N TYR A 107 9.68 -8.60 -1.46
CA TYR A 107 9.22 -9.70 -2.29
C TYR A 107 10.15 -10.93 -2.22
N ALA A 108 11.46 -10.71 -2.17
CA ALA A 108 12.42 -11.80 -2.06
C ALA A 108 12.26 -12.59 -0.74
N GLU A 109 11.91 -11.90 0.35
CA GLU A 109 11.62 -12.57 1.63
C GLU A 109 10.35 -13.41 1.56
N ILE A 110 9.30 -12.91 0.91
CA ILE A 110 8.06 -13.67 0.72
C ILE A 110 8.35 -14.93 -0.10
N GLU A 111 9.09 -14.80 -1.19
CA GLU A 111 9.42 -15.93 -2.07
C GLU A 111 10.28 -16.97 -1.35
N SER A 112 11.24 -16.56 -0.51
CA SER A 112 12.18 -17.46 0.18
C SER A 112 11.58 -18.14 1.41
N LYS A 113 10.78 -17.43 2.20
CA LYS A 113 10.23 -17.94 3.47
C LYS A 113 8.96 -18.76 3.28
N PHE A 114 8.22 -18.51 2.20
CA PHE A 114 6.88 -19.09 1.98
C PHE A 114 6.79 -19.78 0.63
N VAL A 115 7.69 -20.73 0.40
CA VAL A 115 7.69 -21.54 -0.83
C VAL A 115 6.31 -22.21 -0.99
N GLY A 116 5.62 -21.92 -2.09
CA GLY A 116 4.28 -22.43 -2.39
C GLY A 116 3.12 -21.57 -1.86
N GLU A 117 3.36 -20.60 -0.95
CA GLU A 117 2.32 -19.70 -0.41
C GLU A 117 2.45 -18.25 -0.90
N THR A 118 3.42 -17.96 -1.76
CA THR A 118 3.70 -16.60 -2.27
C THR A 118 2.45 -15.91 -2.82
N PRO A 119 1.60 -16.54 -3.68
CA PRO A 119 0.40 -15.90 -4.19
C PRO A 119 -0.60 -15.52 -3.10
N LYS A 120 -0.74 -16.37 -2.07
CA LYS A 120 -1.63 -16.12 -0.92
C LYS A 120 -1.15 -14.90 -0.12
N ASN A 121 0.14 -14.85 0.19
CA ASN A 121 0.73 -13.76 0.96
C ASN A 121 0.68 -12.41 0.22
N ILE A 122 0.87 -12.41 -1.10
CA ILE A 122 0.68 -11.21 -1.93
C ILE A 122 -0.78 -10.74 -1.87
N LYS A 123 -1.74 -11.65 -1.99
CA LYS A 123 -3.16 -11.32 -1.91
C LYS A 123 -3.53 -10.74 -0.54
N GLU A 124 -2.98 -11.30 0.53
CA GLU A 124 -3.15 -10.79 1.89
C GLU A 124 -2.55 -9.39 2.07
N ALA A 125 -1.37 -9.11 1.48
CA ALA A 125 -0.78 -7.78 1.49
C ALA A 125 -1.68 -6.74 0.81
N PHE A 126 -2.26 -7.07 -0.35
CA PHE A 126 -3.23 -6.20 -1.03
C PHE A 126 -4.49 -5.98 -0.21
N HIS A 127 -5.00 -7.02 0.44
CA HIS A 127 -6.17 -6.91 1.29
C HIS A 127 -5.90 -6.00 2.49
N PHE A 128 -4.78 -6.22 3.17
CA PHE A 128 -4.37 -5.41 4.31
C PHE A 128 -4.17 -3.93 3.94
N ALA A 129 -3.54 -3.66 2.79
CA ALA A 129 -3.37 -2.31 2.28
C ALA A 129 -4.71 -1.62 1.99
N LYS A 130 -5.65 -2.35 1.40
CA LYS A 130 -6.99 -1.84 1.11
C LYS A 130 -7.78 -1.52 2.37
N GLU A 131 -7.76 -2.40 3.37
CA GLU A 131 -8.47 -2.19 4.64
C GLU A 131 -7.95 -0.99 5.43
N ASN A 132 -6.66 -0.66 5.26
CA ASN A 132 -6.01 0.45 5.96
C ASN A 132 -5.86 1.70 5.09
N ASP A 133 -6.39 1.71 3.87
CA ASP A 133 -6.20 2.80 2.90
C ASP A 133 -4.73 3.22 2.75
N ALA A 134 -3.84 2.24 2.70
CA ALA A 134 -2.39 2.43 2.70
C ALA A 134 -1.79 2.19 1.31
N VAL A 135 -0.63 2.78 1.09
CA VAL A 135 0.21 2.51 -0.08
C VAL A 135 0.97 1.20 0.15
N LEU A 136 0.82 0.27 -0.77
CA LEU A 136 1.57 -0.98 -0.76
C LEU A 136 2.82 -0.84 -1.64
N PHE A 137 3.98 -1.01 -1.07
CA PHE A 137 5.27 -0.96 -1.75
C PHE A 137 5.94 -2.34 -1.73
N PHE A 138 6.18 -2.89 -2.91
CA PHE A 138 6.99 -4.10 -3.06
C PHE A 138 8.44 -3.72 -3.35
N ASP A 139 9.30 -3.98 -2.39
CA ASP A 139 10.75 -3.82 -2.54
C ASP A 139 11.36 -5.09 -3.14
N GLU A 140 12.47 -4.93 -3.86
CA GLU A 140 13.20 -6.04 -4.50
C GLU A 140 12.34 -6.88 -5.47
N ALA A 141 11.37 -6.25 -6.12
CA ALA A 141 10.49 -6.92 -7.09
C ALA A 141 11.17 -7.26 -8.42
N ASP A 142 12.43 -6.88 -8.61
CA ASP A 142 13.21 -7.14 -9.83
C ASP A 142 13.32 -8.65 -10.14
N SER A 143 13.30 -9.49 -9.12
CA SER A 143 13.28 -10.95 -9.25
C SER A 143 12.02 -11.47 -9.95
N ILE A 144 10.89 -10.77 -9.83
CA ILE A 144 9.64 -11.12 -10.52
C ILE A 144 9.73 -10.80 -12.00
N LEU A 145 10.27 -9.62 -12.32
CA LEU A 145 10.35 -9.13 -13.69
C LEU A 145 11.42 -9.86 -14.50
N GLY A 146 12.55 -10.22 -13.86
CA GLY A 146 13.64 -10.95 -14.50
C GLY A 146 13.27 -12.36 -14.97
N LYS A 147 12.42 -13.06 -14.23
CA LYS A 147 11.96 -14.42 -14.60
C LYS A 147 10.99 -14.44 -15.79
N ARG A 148 10.32 -13.33 -16.08
CA ARG A 148 9.39 -13.22 -17.22
C ARG A 148 10.06 -12.86 -18.54
N LEU A 149 11.29 -12.38 -18.50
CA LEU A 149 12.05 -11.99 -19.70
C LEU A 149 12.98 -13.11 -20.20
N SER A 150 13.11 -14.21 -19.46
CA SER A 150 13.98 -15.35 -19.77
C SER A 150 13.24 -16.59 -20.31
N ASN A 151 11.96 -16.45 -20.64
CA ASN A 151 11.17 -17.50 -21.31
C ASN A 151 10.80 -17.11 -22.72
#